data_5bb714b2286169ea44671d25f5013aeb
#
_entry.id   5bb714b2286169ea44671d25f5013aeb
#
_cell.length_a   1.000
_cell.length_b   1.000
_cell.length_c   1.000
_cell.angle_alpha   90.00
_cell.angle_beta   90.00
_cell.angle_gamma   90.00
#
_symmetry.space_group_name_H-M   'P 1'
#
loop_
_entity.id
_entity.type
_entity.pdbx_description
1 polymer ?
#
loop_
_entity_poly.entity_id
_entity_poly.type
_entity_poly.pdbx_seq_one_letter_code
_entity_poly.pdbx_strand_id
1 'polypeptide(L)' 'MNGDRLHRDLQFNSFVEAFGFMAQVALLAESKNHHPNWSNVYNRVSIDLTTHDLGGLSSLDVELASAIDALLPA' A
#
# COMPACT_ATOMS: atom_id res chain seq x y z
N MET A 1 -0.60 -16.16 9.01
CA MET A 1 -0.86 -14.76 8.72
C MET A 1 -0.96 -13.96 10.00
N ASN A 2 -0.34 -12.81 10.01
CA ASN A 2 -0.54 -11.88 11.13
C ASN A 2 -1.87 -11.17 10.95
N GLY A 3 -2.76 -11.29 11.95
CA GLY A 3 -4.03 -10.59 11.91
C GLY A 3 -3.91 -9.09 12.14
N ASP A 4 -2.69 -8.58 12.35
CA ASP A 4 -2.46 -7.18 12.70
C ASP A 4 -2.00 -6.31 11.53
N ARG A 5 -1.91 -6.88 10.31
CA ARG A 5 -1.55 -6.09 9.13
C ARG A 5 -2.00 -6.78 7.85
N LEU A 6 -2.17 -5.96 6.80
CA LEU A 6 -2.38 -6.42 5.43
C LEU A 6 -1.07 -6.27 4.68
N HIS A 7 -0.69 -7.27 3.91
CA HIS A 7 0.57 -7.27 3.17
C HIS A 7 0.34 -7.55 1.70
N ARG A 8 1.07 -6.85 0.84
CA ARG A 8 1.03 -7.08 -0.60
C ARG A 8 2.40 -6.90 -1.20
N ASP A 9 2.83 -7.86 -2.02
CA ASP A 9 4.04 -7.73 -2.84
C ASP A 9 3.61 -7.55 -4.29
N LEU A 10 4.17 -6.53 -4.96
CA LEU A 10 3.84 -6.21 -6.33
C LEU A 10 5.10 -6.15 -7.18
N GLN A 11 4.97 -6.54 -8.44
CA GLN A 11 6.07 -6.46 -9.40
C GLN A 11 5.57 -5.77 -10.67
N PHE A 12 6.35 -4.80 -11.13
CA PHE A 12 6.01 -4.01 -12.31
C PHE A 12 7.00 -4.30 -13.44
N ASN A 13 6.80 -3.69 -14.60
CA ASN A 13 7.68 -3.89 -15.75
C ASN A 13 8.98 -3.09 -15.66
N SER A 14 8.98 -2.01 -14.86
CA SER A 14 10.14 -1.14 -14.76
C SER A 14 10.11 -0.40 -13.41
N PHE A 15 11.23 0.23 -13.09
CA PHE A 15 11.31 1.10 -11.92
C PHE A 15 10.39 2.31 -12.06
N VAL A 16 10.32 2.89 -13.25
CA VAL A 16 9.45 4.06 -13.48
C VAL A 16 8.00 3.69 -13.22
N GLU A 17 7.57 2.52 -13.67
CA GLU A 17 6.21 2.04 -13.44
C GLU A 17 5.95 1.82 -11.96
N ALA A 18 6.90 1.19 -11.27
CA ALA A 18 6.78 0.96 -9.83
C ALA A 18 6.68 2.27 -9.07
N PHE A 19 7.55 3.22 -9.37
CA PHE A 19 7.57 4.50 -8.68
C PHE A 19 6.33 5.33 -9.00
N GLY A 20 5.85 5.28 -10.23
CA GLY A 20 4.60 5.94 -10.61
C GLY A 20 3.41 5.41 -9.81
N PHE A 21 3.37 4.10 -9.62
CA PHE A 21 2.35 3.48 -8.77
C PHE A 21 2.48 3.98 -7.33
N MET A 22 3.69 4.00 -6.79
CA MET A 22 3.93 4.49 -5.43
C MET A 22 3.50 5.94 -5.27
N ALA A 23 3.74 6.78 -6.27
CA ALA A 23 3.32 8.18 -6.23
C ALA A 23 1.80 8.30 -6.11
N GLN A 24 1.05 7.47 -6.82
CA GLN A 24 -0.39 7.46 -6.73
C GLN A 24 -0.86 6.97 -5.35
N VAL A 25 -0.22 5.93 -4.83
CA VAL A 25 -0.54 5.43 -3.48
C VAL A 25 -0.25 6.50 -2.44
N ALA A 26 0.84 7.26 -2.62
CA ALA A 26 1.20 8.34 -1.70
C ALA A 26 0.09 9.38 -1.62
N LEU A 27 -0.50 9.75 -2.75
CA LEU A 27 -1.61 10.70 -2.77
C LEU A 27 -2.84 10.16 -2.07
N LEU A 28 -3.15 8.90 -2.28
CA LEU A 28 -4.28 8.26 -1.59
C LEU A 28 -4.05 8.20 -0.08
N ALA A 29 -2.86 7.79 0.31
CA ALA A 29 -2.50 7.67 1.73
C ALA A 29 -2.59 9.02 2.43
N GLU A 30 -2.09 10.05 1.78
CA GLU A 30 -2.12 11.40 2.36
C GLU A 30 -3.55 11.91 2.49
N SER A 31 -4.41 11.63 1.50
CA SER A 31 -5.79 12.07 1.54
C SER A 31 -6.58 11.43 2.68
N LYS A 32 -6.17 10.24 3.10
CA LYS A 32 -6.81 9.52 4.21
C LYS A 32 -6.07 9.71 5.53
N ASN A 33 -4.96 10.43 5.51
CA ASN A 33 -4.06 10.57 6.64
C ASN A 33 -3.72 9.21 7.27
N HIS A 34 -3.47 8.22 6.41
CA HIS A 34 -3.15 6.86 6.82
C HIS A 34 -2.06 6.34 5.88
N HIS A 35 -0.86 6.16 6.41
CA HIS A 35 0.33 5.95 5.59
C HIS A 35 0.82 4.51 5.65
N PRO A 36 1.21 3.94 4.51
CA PRO A 36 1.70 2.57 4.48
C PRO A 36 3.11 2.47 5.02
N ASN A 37 3.45 1.27 5.49
CA ASN A 37 4.83 0.90 5.74
C ASN A 37 5.27 0.11 4.52
N TRP A 38 6.17 0.66 3.71
CA TRP A 38 6.46 0.07 2.42
C TRP A 38 7.94 0.22 2.02
N SER A 39 8.32 -0.59 1.02
CA SER A 39 9.66 -0.53 0.47
C SER A 39 9.61 -0.77 -1.03
N ASN A 40 10.65 -0.32 -1.71
CA ASN A 40 10.77 -0.49 -3.14
C ASN A 40 12.22 -0.87 -3.49
N VAL A 41 12.35 -1.89 -4.33
CA VAL A 41 13.62 -2.26 -4.93
C VAL A 41 13.36 -2.45 -6.41
N TYR A 42 13.91 -1.58 -7.24
CA TYR A 42 13.76 -1.59 -8.69
C TYR A 42 12.27 -1.66 -9.09
N ASN A 43 11.82 -2.78 -9.63
CA ASN A 43 10.44 -2.94 -10.10
C ASN A 43 9.52 -3.61 -9.08
N ARG A 44 9.97 -3.80 -7.85
CA ARG A 44 9.20 -4.46 -6.80
C ARG A 44 8.80 -3.48 -5.71
N VAL A 45 7.57 -3.61 -5.25
CA VAL A 45 7.03 -2.79 -4.16
C VAL A 45 6.38 -3.73 -3.15
N SER A 46 6.77 -3.59 -1.89
CA SER A 46 6.15 -4.33 -0.77
C SER A 46 5.40 -3.33 0.09
N ILE A 47 4.15 -3.62 0.39
CA ILE A 47 3.28 -2.71 1.16
C ILE A 47 2.71 -3.45 2.35
N ASP A 48 2.82 -2.83 3.53
CA ASP A 48 2.16 -3.29 4.74
C ASP A 48 1.23 -2.18 5.24
N LEU A 49 0.02 -2.54 5.59
CA LEU A 49 -0.95 -1.63 6.17
C LEU A 49 -1.35 -2.11 7.55
N THR A 50 -1.27 -1.21 8.52
CA THR A 50 -1.67 -1.49 9.89
C THR A 50 -2.04 -0.18 10.57
N THR A 51 -2.79 -0.26 11.67
CA THR A 51 -3.13 0.91 12.48
C THR A 51 -2.47 0.75 13.83
N HIS A 52 -1.36 1.47 14.02
CA HIS A 52 -0.51 1.33 15.21
C HIS A 52 -1.27 1.61 16.51
N ASP A 53 -2.12 2.63 16.52
CA ASP A 53 -2.85 3.04 17.71
C ASP A 53 -3.78 1.95 18.24
N LEU A 54 -4.26 1.07 17.34
CA LEU A 54 -5.15 -0.02 17.71
C LEU A 54 -4.39 -1.34 17.88
N GLY A 55 -3.09 -1.36 17.55
CA GLY A 55 -2.31 -2.59 17.56
C GLY A 55 -2.74 -3.59 16.51
N GLY A 56 -3.43 -3.15 15.46
CA GLY A 56 -3.92 -4.05 14.41
C GLY A 56 -4.65 -3.30 13.31
N LEU A 57 -5.58 -3.98 12.65
CA LEU A 57 -6.28 -3.45 11.49
C LEU A 57 -7.47 -2.59 11.89
N SER A 58 -7.75 -1.59 11.06
CA SER A 58 -8.92 -0.74 11.17
C SER A 58 -9.58 -0.61 9.81
N SER A 59 -10.74 0.08 9.77
CA SER A 59 -11.42 0.34 8.50
C SER A 59 -10.55 1.16 7.55
N LEU A 60 -9.66 2.00 8.07
CA LEU A 60 -8.75 2.79 7.23
C LEU A 60 -7.80 1.90 6.43
N ASP A 61 -7.34 0.80 7.02
CA ASP A 61 -6.46 -0.14 6.31
C ASP A 61 -7.20 -0.80 5.16
N VAL A 62 -8.45 -1.22 5.38
CA VAL A 62 -9.27 -1.85 4.36
C VAL A 62 -9.60 -0.85 3.24
N GLU A 63 -9.96 0.38 3.60
CA GLU A 63 -10.26 1.43 2.62
C GLU A 63 -9.05 1.73 1.74
N LEU A 64 -7.89 1.87 2.36
CA LEU A 64 -6.67 2.15 1.60
C LEU A 64 -6.27 0.96 0.73
N ALA A 65 -6.38 -0.25 1.24
CA ALA A 65 -6.09 -1.45 0.46
C ALA A 65 -6.99 -1.54 -0.77
N SER A 66 -8.28 -1.25 -0.61
CA SER A 66 -9.23 -1.25 -1.73
C SER A 66 -8.89 -0.19 -2.76
N ALA A 67 -8.51 1.01 -2.30
CA ALA A 67 -8.13 2.10 -3.20
C ALA A 67 -6.84 1.77 -3.96
N ILE A 68 -5.89 1.12 -3.30
CA ILE A 68 -4.65 0.68 -3.94
C ILE A 68 -4.95 -0.37 -5.01
N ASP A 69 -5.80 -1.34 -4.70
CA ASP A 69 -6.18 -2.37 -5.66
C ASP A 69 -6.84 -1.78 -6.90
N ALA A 70 -7.60 -0.70 -6.74
CA ALA A 70 -8.26 -0.04 -7.85
C ALA A 70 -7.28 0.63 -8.82
N LEU A 71 -6.04 0.87 -8.40
CA LEU A 71 -4.98 1.42 -9.27
C LEU A 71 -4.35 0.35 -10.15
N LEU A 72 -4.49 -0.91 -9.79
CA LEU A 72 -3.84 -2.01 -10.48
C LEU A 72 -4.69 -2.46 -11.67
N PRO A 73 -4.06 -2.98 -12.74
CA PRO A 73 -4.81 -3.55 -13.87
C PRO A 73 -5.65 -4.73 -13.39
N ALA A 74 -6.79 -4.91 -14.02
CA ALA A 74 -7.72 -5.99 -13.69
C ALA A 74 -7.14 -7.36 -14.03
#